data_723854d56d5a6e0c5c4b56d667041060
#
_entry.id   723854d56d5a6e0c5c4b56d667041060
#
_cell.length_a   1.000
_cell.length_b   1.000
_cell.length_c   1.000
_cell.angle_alpha   90.00
_cell.angle_beta   90.00
_cell.angle_gamma   90.00
#
_symmetry.space_group_name_H-M   'P 1'
#
loop_
_entity.id
_entity.type
_entity.pdbx_description
1 polymer ?
#
loop_
_entity_poly.entity_id
_entity_poly.type
_entity_poly.pdbx_seq_one_letter_code
_entity_poly.pdbx_strand_id
1 'polypeptide(L)'
;MLSHQIDCYVALQRAMGFKYRSQNCLLQHFARYAEKCGDSYVRCQTVLDWTGLAPSPLQKRNRMLTVRRFSLAMQSEDARYEVPPADAFGRCIPECKIRHIFSQDDIDQLLRVSLQLIPAGSIRPFTYMTLFALLSVTGLRISEAIALNLNDVTEDGLVINATKFRKDRLVPLH
;
A
#
# COMPACT_ATOMS: atom_id res chain seq x y z
N MET A 1 -19.10 -20.27 3.07
CA MET A 1 -17.77 -20.02 3.64
C MET A 1 -17.44 -18.55 3.53
N LEU A 2 -16.92 -17.95 4.59
CA LEU A 2 -16.61 -16.50 4.68
C LEU A 2 -15.64 -16.04 3.57
N SER A 3 -14.63 -16.85 3.26
CA SER A 3 -13.65 -16.58 2.18
C SER A 3 -14.33 -16.37 0.82
N HIS A 4 -15.32 -17.18 0.45
CA HIS A 4 -16.04 -17.03 -0.82
C HIS A 4 -16.82 -15.70 -0.90
N GLN A 5 -17.46 -15.29 0.19
CA GLN A 5 -18.22 -14.03 0.24
C GLN A 5 -17.27 -12.81 0.14
N ILE A 6 -16.08 -12.93 0.74
CA ILE A 6 -15.02 -11.92 0.57
C ILE A 6 -14.57 -11.84 -0.89
N ASP A 7 -14.41 -12.97 -1.58
CA ASP A 7 -14.02 -12.97 -2.99
C ASP A 7 -15.07 -12.29 -3.88
N CYS A 8 -16.35 -12.58 -3.66
CA CYS A 8 -17.45 -11.92 -4.36
C CYS A 8 -17.48 -10.41 -4.09
N TYR A 9 -17.33 -10.00 -2.84
CA TYR A 9 -17.27 -8.59 -2.46
C TYR A 9 -16.09 -7.88 -3.09
N VAL A 10 -14.90 -8.47 -3.08
CA VAL A 10 -13.70 -7.92 -3.71
C VAL A 10 -13.86 -7.80 -5.22
N ALA A 11 -14.47 -8.79 -5.87
CA ALA A 11 -14.78 -8.75 -7.29
C ALA A 11 -15.70 -7.57 -7.63
N LEU A 12 -16.74 -7.36 -6.82
CA LEU A 12 -17.64 -6.21 -6.96
C LEU A 12 -16.90 -4.88 -6.82
N GLN A 13 -16.05 -4.73 -5.78
CA GLN A 13 -15.26 -3.52 -5.58
C GLN A 13 -14.31 -3.24 -6.77
N ARG A 14 -13.73 -4.29 -7.36
CA ARG A 14 -12.88 -4.16 -8.55
C ARG A 14 -13.69 -3.79 -9.79
N ALA A 15 -14.87 -4.33 -9.96
CA ALA A 15 -15.79 -3.96 -11.05
C ALA A 15 -16.19 -2.48 -10.97
N MET A 16 -16.30 -1.92 -9.75
CA MET A 16 -16.50 -0.48 -9.53
C MET A 16 -15.24 0.39 -9.75
N GLY A 17 -14.12 -0.20 -10.18
CA GLY A 17 -12.89 0.51 -10.54
C GLY A 17 -11.88 0.67 -9.40
N PHE A 18 -12.11 0.10 -8.21
CA PHE A 18 -11.15 0.13 -7.11
C PHE A 18 -10.08 -0.96 -7.28
N LYS A 19 -8.80 -0.64 -7.07
CA LYS A 19 -7.71 -1.63 -7.11
C LYS A 19 -7.85 -2.70 -6.03
N TYR A 20 -8.32 -2.36 -4.87
CA TYR A 20 -8.68 -3.18 -3.70
C TYR A 20 -7.65 -4.27 -3.33
N ARG A 21 -6.34 -4.00 -3.54
CA ARG A 21 -5.26 -4.97 -3.30
C ARG A 21 -5.00 -5.20 -1.82
N SER A 22 -4.70 -4.12 -1.09
CA SER A 22 -4.39 -4.19 0.36
C SER A 22 -5.59 -4.64 1.17
N GLN A 23 -6.79 -4.15 0.82
CA GLN A 23 -8.03 -4.53 1.49
C GLN A 23 -8.35 -6.02 1.27
N ASN A 24 -8.15 -6.53 0.05
CA ASN A 24 -8.29 -7.95 -0.23
C ASN A 24 -7.36 -8.80 0.65
N CYS A 25 -6.07 -8.44 0.72
CA CYS A 25 -5.11 -9.14 1.56
C CYS A 25 -5.55 -9.17 3.03
N LEU A 26 -6.03 -8.04 3.57
CA LEU A 26 -6.52 -7.96 4.94
C LEU A 26 -7.77 -8.81 5.16
N LEU A 27 -8.74 -8.78 4.24
CA LEU A 27 -9.98 -9.56 4.35
C LEU A 27 -9.71 -11.05 4.26
N GLN A 28 -8.84 -11.49 3.36
CA GLN A 28 -8.44 -12.90 3.26
C GLN A 28 -7.71 -13.39 4.53
N HIS A 29 -6.87 -12.52 5.11
CA HIS A 29 -6.20 -12.84 6.36
C HIS A 29 -7.19 -12.94 7.52
N PHE A 30 -8.19 -12.06 7.56
CA PHE A 30 -9.29 -12.14 8.53
C PHE A 30 -10.13 -13.40 8.33
N ALA A 31 -10.49 -13.75 7.09
CA ALA A 31 -11.27 -14.96 6.81
C ALA A 31 -10.61 -16.22 7.38
N ARG A 32 -9.30 -16.38 7.13
CA ARG A 32 -8.53 -17.50 7.67
C ARG A 32 -8.51 -17.54 9.20
N TYR A 33 -8.48 -16.38 9.83
CA TYR A 33 -8.54 -16.29 11.30
C TYR A 33 -9.92 -16.67 11.82
N ALA A 34 -10.99 -16.10 11.24
CA ALA A 34 -12.37 -16.38 11.63
C ALA A 34 -12.74 -17.86 11.41
N GLU A 35 -12.34 -18.45 10.29
CA GLU A 35 -12.55 -19.86 9.99
C GLU A 35 -11.83 -20.78 11.00
N LYS A 36 -10.63 -20.41 11.48
CA LYS A 36 -9.95 -21.13 12.58
C LYS A 36 -10.70 -21.03 13.92
N CYS A 37 -11.42 -19.94 14.15
CA CYS A 37 -12.28 -19.77 15.31
C CYS A 37 -13.64 -20.48 15.15
N GLY A 38 -13.91 -21.10 14.00
CA GLY A 38 -15.19 -21.77 13.69
C GLY A 38 -16.30 -20.81 13.22
N ASP A 39 -15.96 -19.57 12.90
CA ASP A 39 -16.93 -18.59 12.47
C ASP A 39 -17.20 -18.67 10.96
N SER A 40 -18.48 -18.74 10.61
CA SER A 40 -18.97 -18.68 9.22
C SER A 40 -19.38 -17.26 8.79
N TYR A 41 -19.54 -16.36 9.74
CA TYR A 41 -19.95 -14.96 9.58
C TYR A 41 -19.00 -14.06 10.36
N VAL A 42 -19.04 -12.75 10.10
CA VAL A 42 -18.27 -11.79 10.89
C VAL A 42 -18.92 -11.65 12.27
N ARG A 43 -18.12 -11.89 13.32
CA ARG A 43 -18.48 -11.60 14.72
C ARG A 43 -17.61 -10.46 15.25
N CYS A 44 -18.23 -9.55 15.98
CA CYS A 44 -17.50 -8.40 16.56
C CYS A 44 -16.34 -8.83 17.44
N GLN A 45 -16.53 -9.85 18.29
CA GLN A 45 -15.45 -10.35 19.17
C GLN A 45 -14.27 -10.88 18.37
N THR A 46 -14.51 -11.70 17.36
CA THR A 46 -13.46 -12.26 16.49
C THR A 46 -12.69 -11.17 15.74
N VAL A 47 -13.40 -10.10 15.32
CA VAL A 47 -12.75 -8.94 14.70
C VAL A 47 -11.85 -8.21 15.69
N LEU A 48 -12.31 -7.98 16.92
CA LEU A 48 -11.54 -7.31 17.97
C LEU A 48 -10.29 -8.11 18.32
N ASP A 49 -10.39 -9.41 18.50
CA ASP A 49 -9.29 -10.31 18.83
C ASP A 49 -8.24 -10.31 17.70
N TRP A 50 -8.68 -10.48 16.45
CA TRP A 50 -7.78 -10.44 15.29
C TRP A 50 -7.12 -9.08 15.08
N THR A 51 -7.85 -7.99 15.31
CA THR A 51 -7.28 -6.65 15.19
C THR A 51 -6.32 -6.37 16.32
N GLY A 52 -6.56 -6.91 17.52
CA GLY A 52 -5.67 -6.84 18.67
C GLY A 52 -4.26 -7.35 18.38
N LEU A 53 -4.12 -8.35 17.49
CA LEU A 53 -2.83 -8.91 17.06
C LEU A 53 -2.01 -7.98 16.15
N ALA A 54 -2.55 -6.82 15.75
CA ALA A 54 -1.80 -5.90 14.90
C ALA A 54 -0.72 -5.14 15.69
N PRO A 55 0.49 -4.94 15.12
CA PRO A 55 1.64 -4.39 15.83
C PRO A 55 1.53 -2.90 16.14
N SER A 56 0.61 -2.17 15.49
CA SER A 56 0.47 -0.73 15.73
C SER A 56 -0.99 -0.29 15.80
N PRO A 57 -1.30 0.80 16.53
CA PRO A 57 -2.65 1.35 16.63
C PRO A 57 -3.26 1.69 15.26
N LEU A 58 -2.45 2.22 14.34
CA LEU A 58 -2.89 2.53 12.99
C LEU A 58 -3.28 1.26 12.22
N GLN A 59 -2.50 0.18 12.35
CA GLN A 59 -2.83 -1.08 11.72
C GLN A 59 -4.08 -1.73 12.34
N LYS A 60 -4.24 -1.67 13.68
CA LYS A 60 -5.47 -2.12 14.35
C LYS A 60 -6.70 -1.44 13.75
N ARG A 61 -6.67 -0.12 13.67
CA ARG A 61 -7.74 0.67 13.09
C ARG A 61 -7.99 0.33 11.62
N ASN A 62 -6.95 0.19 10.80
CA ASN A 62 -7.08 -0.17 9.38
C ASN A 62 -7.69 -1.56 9.18
N ARG A 63 -7.26 -2.55 9.95
CA ARG A 63 -7.82 -3.90 9.95
C ARG A 63 -9.32 -3.86 10.26
N MET A 64 -9.68 -3.21 11.37
CA MET A 64 -11.06 -3.12 11.81
C MET A 64 -11.94 -2.39 10.79
N LEU A 65 -11.54 -1.22 10.30
CA LEU A 65 -12.33 -0.46 9.33
C LEU A 65 -12.49 -1.21 8.00
N THR A 66 -11.53 -2.04 7.62
CA THR A 66 -11.63 -2.86 6.41
C THR A 66 -12.69 -3.95 6.58
N VAL A 67 -12.65 -4.68 7.70
CA VAL A 67 -13.67 -5.71 8.01
C VAL A 67 -15.03 -5.06 8.20
N ARG A 68 -15.11 -3.92 8.92
CA ARG A 68 -16.37 -3.21 9.12
C ARG A 68 -17.05 -2.82 7.80
N ARG A 69 -16.31 -2.33 6.79
CA ARG A 69 -16.88 -2.01 5.47
C ARG A 69 -17.45 -3.25 4.78
N PHE A 70 -16.74 -4.35 4.86
CA PHE A 70 -17.22 -5.64 4.37
C PHE A 70 -18.49 -6.08 5.12
N SER A 71 -18.48 -6.03 6.45
CA SER A 71 -19.65 -6.41 7.28
C SER A 71 -20.88 -5.57 6.98
N LEU A 72 -20.72 -4.25 6.80
CA LEU A 72 -21.83 -3.37 6.42
C LEU A 72 -22.45 -3.76 5.08
N ALA A 73 -21.63 -4.15 4.10
CA ALA A 73 -22.14 -4.61 2.82
C ALA A 73 -22.87 -5.96 2.96
N MET A 74 -22.32 -6.89 3.73
CA MET A 74 -22.92 -8.22 3.92
C MET A 74 -24.16 -8.18 4.82
N GLN A 75 -24.23 -7.29 5.80
CA GLN A 75 -25.37 -7.18 6.69
C GLN A 75 -26.67 -6.80 5.96
N SER A 76 -26.57 -6.08 4.84
CA SER A 76 -27.74 -5.79 4.01
C SER A 76 -28.34 -7.03 3.33
N GLU A 77 -27.54 -8.09 3.16
CA GLU A 77 -27.95 -9.36 2.55
C GLU A 77 -28.28 -10.42 3.62
N ASP A 78 -27.53 -10.41 4.74
CA ASP A 78 -27.66 -11.40 5.80
C ASP A 78 -27.42 -10.77 7.19
N ALA A 79 -28.48 -10.70 8.00
CA ALA A 79 -28.45 -10.09 9.34
C ALA A 79 -27.50 -10.80 10.34
N ARG A 80 -26.98 -11.99 10.01
CA ARG A 80 -26.00 -12.71 10.85
C ARG A 80 -24.63 -12.04 10.89
N TYR A 81 -24.33 -11.13 9.94
CA TYR A 81 -23.09 -10.37 9.95
C TYR A 81 -23.16 -9.26 10.98
N GLU A 82 -22.31 -9.34 11.97
CA GLU A 82 -22.15 -8.28 12.97
C GLU A 82 -21.25 -7.16 12.42
N VAL A 83 -21.63 -5.92 12.70
CA VAL A 83 -20.84 -4.74 12.27
C VAL A 83 -20.05 -4.19 13.46
N PRO A 84 -18.71 -4.32 13.47
CA PRO A 84 -17.88 -3.80 14.54
C PRO A 84 -18.04 -2.28 14.69
N PRO A 85 -18.00 -1.72 15.92
CA PRO A 85 -18.11 -0.28 16.14
C PRO A 85 -16.93 0.46 15.49
N ALA A 86 -17.21 1.65 14.91
CA ALA A 86 -16.20 2.40 14.17
C ALA A 86 -15.09 2.97 15.07
N ASP A 87 -15.39 3.17 16.35
CA ASP A 87 -14.59 3.85 17.35
C ASP A 87 -13.92 2.91 18.36
N ALA A 88 -14.02 1.58 18.17
CA ALA A 88 -13.48 0.58 19.09
C ALA A 88 -11.99 0.80 19.48
N PHE A 89 -11.22 1.45 18.61
CA PHE A 89 -9.81 1.78 18.86
C PHE A 89 -9.56 3.30 18.95
N GLY A 90 -10.60 4.10 19.13
CA GLY A 90 -10.51 5.55 19.28
C GLY A 90 -9.94 6.26 18.02
N ARG A 91 -9.59 7.52 18.19
CA ARG A 91 -8.86 8.29 17.17
C ARG A 91 -7.38 7.95 17.26
N CYS A 92 -6.85 7.26 16.27
CA CYS A 92 -5.41 7.13 16.09
C CYS A 92 -4.90 8.43 15.45
N ILE A 93 -4.27 9.28 16.24
CA ILE A 93 -3.52 10.44 15.74
C ILE A 93 -2.14 9.86 15.36
N PRO A 94 -1.77 9.83 14.07
CA PRO A 94 -0.43 9.40 13.69
C PRO A 94 0.59 10.35 14.32
N GLU A 95 1.56 9.82 15.05
CA GLU A 95 2.73 10.61 15.41
C GLU A 95 3.36 11.17 14.13
N CYS A 96 3.43 12.48 14.03
CA CYS A 96 4.13 13.14 12.94
C CYS A 96 5.64 12.95 13.18
N LYS A 97 6.20 11.86 12.68
CA LYS A 97 7.66 11.66 12.71
C LYS A 97 8.29 12.75 11.86
N ILE A 98 9.23 13.49 12.44
CA ILE A 98 10.06 14.44 11.71
C ILE A 98 10.75 13.65 10.58
N ARG A 99 10.48 14.04 9.35
CA ARG A 99 11.08 13.40 8.18
C ARG A 99 12.52 13.88 8.06
N HIS A 100 13.44 12.95 7.86
CA HIS A 100 14.83 13.32 7.50
C HIS A 100 14.84 13.99 6.14
N ILE A 101 15.43 15.18 6.09
CA ILE A 101 15.68 15.91 4.83
C ILE A 101 17.14 15.65 4.49
N PHE A 102 17.38 14.98 3.38
CA PHE A 102 18.72 14.67 2.91
C PHE A 102 19.45 15.94 2.50
N SER A 103 20.66 16.15 3.04
CA SER A 103 21.58 17.17 2.56
C SER A 103 22.23 16.75 1.25
N GLN A 104 22.94 17.67 0.58
CA GLN A 104 23.70 17.33 -0.62
C GLN A 104 24.78 16.28 -0.32
N ASP A 105 25.44 16.40 0.82
CA ASP A 105 26.48 15.45 1.26
C ASP A 105 25.90 14.03 1.49
N ASP A 106 24.69 13.94 2.06
CA ASP A 106 24.00 12.66 2.22
C ASP A 106 23.71 12.00 0.88
N ILE A 107 23.26 12.81 -0.10
CA ILE A 107 22.97 12.33 -1.46
C ILE A 107 24.26 11.85 -2.13
N ASP A 108 25.34 12.63 -2.08
CA ASP A 108 26.63 12.27 -2.66
C ASP A 108 27.20 10.99 -2.02
N GLN A 109 27.06 10.85 -0.70
CA GLN A 109 27.46 9.64 -0.01
C GLN A 109 26.62 8.44 -0.44
N LEU A 110 25.30 8.61 -0.57
CA LEU A 110 24.39 7.56 -1.04
C LEU A 110 24.75 7.08 -2.45
N LEU A 111 25.08 7.99 -3.37
CA LEU A 111 25.51 7.67 -4.73
C LEU A 111 26.84 6.89 -4.73
N ARG A 112 27.83 7.32 -3.94
CA ARG A 112 29.13 6.63 -3.81
C ARG A 112 28.97 5.20 -3.25
N VAL A 113 28.18 5.04 -2.19
CA VAL A 113 27.92 3.72 -1.57
C VAL A 113 27.14 2.80 -2.52
N SER A 114 26.26 3.35 -3.34
CA SER A 114 25.50 2.57 -4.33
C SER A 114 26.42 1.88 -5.33
N LEU A 115 27.54 2.49 -5.72
CA LEU A 115 28.51 1.89 -6.62
C LEU A 115 29.30 0.72 -6.00
N GLN A 116 29.26 0.58 -4.67
CA GLN A 116 29.95 -0.50 -3.94
C GLN A 116 29.05 -1.73 -3.72
N LEU A 117 27.81 -1.72 -4.23
CA LEU A 117 26.89 -2.83 -4.09
C LEU A 117 27.41 -4.10 -4.78
N ILE A 118 27.25 -5.23 -4.11
CA ILE A 118 27.61 -6.54 -4.64
C ILE A 118 26.42 -7.23 -5.34
N PRO A 119 26.69 -8.11 -6.34
CA PRO A 119 28.02 -8.53 -6.80
C PRO A 119 28.71 -7.48 -7.68
N ALA A 120 30.02 -7.34 -7.48
CA ALA A 120 30.85 -6.44 -8.30
C ALA A 120 30.78 -6.85 -9.77
N GLY A 121 30.72 -5.86 -10.68
CA GLY A 121 30.62 -6.08 -12.13
C GLY A 121 29.18 -6.38 -12.63
N SER A 122 28.19 -6.43 -11.75
CA SER A 122 26.79 -6.52 -12.15
C SER A 122 26.21 -5.14 -12.53
N ILE A 123 25.04 -5.14 -13.16
CA ILE A 123 24.28 -3.90 -13.45
C ILE A 123 23.73 -3.24 -12.18
N ARG A 124 23.65 -3.98 -11.07
CA ARG A 124 23.00 -3.55 -9.83
C ARG A 124 23.54 -2.23 -9.25
N PRO A 125 24.85 -2.02 -9.09
CA PRO A 125 25.40 -0.76 -8.60
C PRO A 125 24.95 0.46 -9.43
N PHE A 126 25.03 0.32 -10.75
CA PHE A 126 24.64 1.39 -11.67
C PHE A 126 23.15 1.67 -11.62
N THR A 127 22.31 0.62 -11.52
CA THR A 127 20.85 0.76 -11.40
C THR A 127 20.47 1.56 -10.16
N TYR A 128 21.07 1.25 -9.00
CA TYR A 128 20.75 1.97 -7.76
C TYR A 128 21.31 3.39 -7.77
N MET A 129 22.52 3.58 -8.26
CA MET A 129 23.11 4.92 -8.40
C MET A 129 22.25 5.81 -9.30
N THR A 130 21.86 5.30 -10.49
CA THR A 130 21.01 6.03 -11.44
C THR A 130 19.63 6.32 -10.83
N LEU A 131 19.04 5.34 -10.14
CA LEU A 131 17.73 5.52 -9.48
C LEU A 131 17.79 6.64 -8.43
N PHE A 132 18.77 6.62 -7.54
CA PHE A 132 18.89 7.63 -6.49
C PHE A 132 19.23 9.02 -7.06
N ALA A 133 20.11 9.10 -8.04
CA ALA A 133 20.40 10.35 -8.75
C ALA A 133 19.12 10.91 -9.41
N LEU A 134 18.39 10.07 -10.12
CA LEU A 134 17.15 10.46 -10.76
C LEU A 134 16.11 10.99 -9.75
N LEU A 135 15.91 10.27 -8.63
CA LEU A 135 14.97 10.67 -7.58
C LEU A 135 15.37 12.00 -6.92
N SER A 136 16.67 12.22 -6.68
CA SER A 136 17.17 13.44 -6.03
C SER A 136 16.98 14.67 -6.89
N VAL A 137 17.19 14.56 -8.21
CA VAL A 137 17.11 15.69 -9.14
C VAL A 137 15.67 15.99 -9.57
N THR A 138 14.87 14.92 -9.81
CA THR A 138 13.53 15.09 -10.41
C THR A 138 12.40 15.12 -9.41
N GLY A 139 12.60 14.65 -8.19
CA GLY A 139 11.54 14.49 -7.19
C GLY A 139 10.46 13.49 -7.59
N LEU A 140 10.75 12.56 -8.49
CA LEU A 140 9.83 11.49 -8.89
C LEU A 140 9.48 10.60 -7.69
N ARG A 141 8.27 10.02 -7.72
CA ARG A 141 7.97 8.93 -6.81
C ARG A 141 8.73 7.67 -7.25
N ILE A 142 9.14 6.86 -6.29
CA ILE A 142 9.85 5.60 -6.59
C ILE A 142 9.06 4.70 -7.56
N SER A 143 7.73 4.66 -7.44
CA SER A 143 6.88 3.90 -8.34
C SER A 143 6.81 4.48 -9.76
N GLU A 144 6.97 5.77 -9.92
CA GLU A 144 7.05 6.46 -11.21
C GLU A 144 8.40 6.17 -11.88
N ALA A 145 9.49 6.28 -11.11
CA ALA A 145 10.83 5.98 -11.62
C ALA A 145 11.00 4.51 -12.04
N ILE A 146 10.44 3.56 -11.28
CA ILE A 146 10.49 2.13 -11.63
C ILE A 146 9.63 1.79 -12.86
N ALA A 147 8.57 2.56 -13.10
CA ALA A 147 7.66 2.34 -14.23
C ALA A 147 8.15 2.97 -15.55
N LEU A 148 9.24 3.74 -15.54
CA LEU A 148 9.82 4.36 -16.73
C LEU A 148 10.30 3.28 -17.72
N ASN A 149 9.97 3.52 -18.99
CA ASN A 149 10.46 2.76 -20.13
C ASN A 149 11.42 3.63 -20.98
N LEU A 150 12.18 3.02 -21.84
CA LEU A 150 13.08 3.75 -22.74
C LEU A 150 12.34 4.77 -23.61
N ASN A 151 11.12 4.46 -24.04
CA ASN A 151 10.28 5.34 -24.86
C ASN A 151 9.76 6.57 -24.08
N ASP A 152 9.82 6.55 -22.76
CA ASP A 152 9.43 7.68 -21.91
C ASP A 152 10.57 8.71 -21.74
N VAL A 153 11.76 8.39 -22.22
CA VAL A 153 12.93 9.29 -22.25
C VAL A 153 12.94 10.00 -23.60
N THR A 154 12.68 11.30 -23.61
CA THR A 154 12.59 12.13 -24.80
C THR A 154 13.65 13.24 -24.76
N GLU A 155 13.84 13.95 -25.86
CA GLU A 155 14.73 15.12 -25.92
C GLU A 155 14.27 16.24 -24.99
N ASP A 156 12.97 16.37 -24.75
CA ASP A 156 12.38 17.37 -23.85
C ASP A 156 12.38 16.96 -22.38
N GLY A 157 12.73 15.71 -22.04
CA GLY A 157 12.76 15.17 -20.69
C GLY A 157 12.04 13.83 -20.54
N LEU A 158 11.59 13.54 -19.32
CA LEU A 158 10.90 12.29 -18.97
C LEU A 158 9.39 12.44 -19.02
N VAL A 159 8.74 11.62 -19.81
CA VAL A 159 7.28 11.51 -19.85
C VAL A 159 6.82 10.54 -18.76
N ILE A 160 6.14 11.05 -17.74
CA ILE A 160 5.64 10.25 -16.62
C ILE A 160 4.16 9.97 -16.84
N ASN A 161 3.85 8.75 -17.21
CA ASN A 161 2.49 8.29 -17.49
C ASN A 161 1.78 7.78 -16.24
N ALA A 162 0.45 7.92 -16.21
CA ALA A 162 -0.45 7.32 -15.20
C ALA A 162 -0.04 7.57 -13.74
N THR A 163 0.36 8.80 -13.40
CA THR A 163 0.67 9.20 -12.03
C THR A 163 -0.54 9.05 -11.09
N LYS A 164 -0.38 9.37 -9.81
CA LYS A 164 -1.49 9.46 -8.86
C LYS A 164 -2.58 10.39 -9.45
N PHE A 165 -3.79 9.88 -9.60
CA PHE A 165 -4.95 10.49 -10.27
C PHE A 165 -4.95 10.40 -11.81
N ARG A 166 -4.19 9.47 -12.43
CA ARG A 166 -4.14 9.24 -13.87
C ARG A 166 -3.78 10.50 -14.68
N LYS A 167 -2.87 11.30 -14.14
CA LYS A 167 -2.34 12.48 -14.82
C LYS A 167 -0.97 12.17 -15.40
N ASP A 168 -0.72 12.60 -16.60
CA ASP A 168 0.59 12.52 -17.25
C ASP A 168 1.32 13.85 -17.04
N ARG A 169 2.63 13.81 -16.95
CA ARG A 169 3.46 15.01 -16.83
C ARG A 169 4.81 14.82 -17.50
N LEU A 170 5.34 15.88 -18.07
CA LEU A 170 6.72 15.96 -18.53
C LEU A 170 7.60 16.52 -17.39
N VAL A 171 8.74 15.89 -17.16
CA VAL A 171 9.78 16.33 -16.24
C VAL A 171 11.01 16.68 -17.07
N PRO A 172 11.34 17.97 -17.26
CA PRO A 172 12.48 18.36 -18.06
C PRO A 172 13.79 17.89 -17.38
N LEU A 173 14.73 17.45 -18.19
CA LEU A 173 16.10 17.15 -17.76
C LEU A 173 17.00 18.26 -18.34
N HIS A 174 17.60 19.05 -17.46
CA HIS A 174 18.56 20.10 -17.83
C HIS A 174 19.97 19.66 -17.52
#